data_bdb33b591a77f9fa8e408b06b88b04c9
#
_entry.id   bdb33b591a77f9fa8e408b06b88b04c9
#
_cell.length_a   1.000
_cell.length_b   1.000
_cell.length_c   1.000
_cell.angle_alpha   90.00
_cell.angle_beta   90.00
_cell.angle_gamma   90.00
#
_symmetry.space_group_name_H-M   'P 1'
#
loop_
_entity.id
_entity.type
_entity.pdbx_description
1 polymer ?
#
loop_
_entity_poly.entity_id
_entity_poly.type
_entity_poly.pdbx_seq_one_letter_code
_entity_poly.pdbx_strand_id
1 'polypeptide(L)'
;MNIGVAILTHSVVMLSEALQGFADLLTSGFLLIGYSRSKKRADGEFQFGYGKEIYFWTLLSVLAMFFVTATLSIVFGYNRIIKPEPIINTPFMFAGLAVAFATNSYACLLSIKRLCKNMNSKNIWQSFMRSALIEVKTASVLDLMGTLSAFFGIIAFIIFMLTGDYRYDGYGALIIGINIACMSVVLMIELRSFIAGKSVSSQTIKTIKQVALATRGVRGVSDIRTMYQGSEKFMLNIDITVNDSLTAHEIGVIIDTLKVNLMSAIKNIRYIQVELDN
;
A
#
# COMPACT_ATOMS: atom_id res chain seq x y z
N MET A 1 22.79 4.86 9.60
CA MET A 1 23.32 6.23 9.39
C MET A 1 22.52 7.25 10.22
N ASN A 2 21.22 7.41 10.04
CA ASN A 2 20.41 8.44 10.72
C ASN A 2 20.46 8.38 12.25
N ILE A 3 20.46 7.18 12.87
CA ILE A 3 20.60 7.03 14.33
C ILE A 3 21.93 7.60 14.82
N GLY A 4 23.05 7.30 14.13
CA GLY A 4 24.36 7.83 14.49
C GLY A 4 24.41 9.35 14.38
N VAL A 5 23.84 9.92 13.33
CA VAL A 5 23.74 11.37 13.15
C VAL A 5 22.86 12.01 14.23
N ALA A 6 21.72 11.40 14.56
CA ALA A 6 20.81 11.89 15.63
C ALA A 6 21.54 11.98 16.99
N ILE A 7 22.31 10.95 17.34
CA ILE A 7 23.10 10.93 18.59
C ILE A 7 24.23 11.98 18.54
N LEU A 8 24.94 12.10 17.43
CA LEU A 8 26.05 13.05 17.28
C LEU A 8 25.62 14.52 17.24
N THR A 9 24.40 14.78 16.80
CA THR A 9 23.89 16.16 16.63
C THR A 9 22.93 16.59 17.72
N HIS A 10 22.40 15.67 18.49
CA HIS A 10 21.31 15.89 19.46
C HIS A 10 20.06 16.47 18.82
N SER A 11 19.86 16.29 17.50
CA SER A 11 18.70 16.78 16.76
C SER A 11 17.53 15.82 16.87
N VAL A 12 16.36 16.35 17.21
CA VAL A 12 15.11 15.58 17.24
C VAL A 12 14.54 15.34 15.84
N VAL A 13 14.80 16.23 14.90
CA VAL A 13 14.50 16.00 13.48
C VAL A 13 15.25 14.75 12.98
N MET A 14 16.55 14.65 13.27
CA MET A 14 17.34 13.48 12.89
C MET A 14 16.90 12.20 13.60
N LEU A 15 16.43 12.33 14.86
CA LEU A 15 15.85 11.21 15.60
C LEU A 15 14.54 10.74 14.94
N SER A 16 13.68 11.66 14.51
CA SER A 16 12.42 11.35 13.81
C SER A 16 12.69 10.66 12.47
N GLU A 17 13.69 11.12 11.70
CA GLU A 17 14.16 10.46 10.48
C GLU A 17 14.70 9.05 10.75
N ALA A 18 15.41 8.86 11.86
CA ALA A 18 15.93 7.56 12.26
C ALA A 18 14.80 6.59 12.66
N LEU A 19 13.81 7.06 13.42
CA LEU A 19 12.62 6.29 13.82
C LEU A 19 11.81 5.88 12.57
N GLN A 20 11.66 6.79 11.61
CA GLN A 20 11.00 6.49 10.34
C GLN A 20 11.76 5.40 9.56
N GLY A 21 13.07 5.54 9.39
CA GLY A 21 13.87 4.53 8.71
C GLY A 21 13.79 3.14 9.38
N PHE A 22 13.70 3.10 10.72
CA PHE A 22 13.44 1.86 11.45
C PHE A 22 12.04 1.30 11.18
N ALA A 23 11.01 2.16 11.15
CA ALA A 23 9.66 1.75 10.80
C ALA A 23 9.56 1.21 9.37
N ASP A 24 10.29 1.78 8.42
CA ASP A 24 10.36 1.30 7.03
C ASP A 24 10.99 -0.10 6.94
N LEU A 25 12.03 -0.37 7.73
CA LEU A 25 12.63 -1.70 7.85
C LEU A 25 11.64 -2.71 8.44
N LEU A 26 10.94 -2.35 9.51
CA LEU A 26 9.90 -3.20 10.10
C LEU A 26 8.78 -3.48 9.10
N THR A 27 8.30 -2.46 8.39
CA THR A 27 7.27 -2.61 7.36
C THR A 27 7.71 -3.55 6.24
N SER A 28 8.96 -3.42 5.79
CA SER A 28 9.54 -4.33 4.80
C SER A 28 9.61 -5.78 5.32
N GLY A 29 9.98 -5.97 6.59
CA GLY A 29 9.98 -7.28 7.24
C GLY A 29 8.57 -7.89 7.34
N PHE A 30 7.59 -7.12 7.78
CA PHE A 30 6.19 -7.57 7.84
C PHE A 30 5.61 -7.87 6.46
N LEU A 31 5.94 -7.07 5.44
CA LEU A 31 5.57 -7.36 4.05
C LEU A 31 6.15 -8.68 3.56
N LEU A 32 7.41 -8.98 3.87
CA LEU A 32 8.05 -10.26 3.51
C LEU A 32 7.36 -11.44 4.20
N ILE A 33 7.03 -11.33 5.50
CA ILE A 33 6.28 -12.34 6.24
C ILE A 33 4.89 -12.52 5.61
N GLY A 34 4.16 -11.44 5.39
CA GLY A 34 2.83 -11.45 4.78
C GLY A 34 2.84 -12.07 3.39
N TYR A 35 3.82 -11.70 2.56
CA TYR A 35 3.99 -12.27 1.23
C TYR A 35 4.32 -13.77 1.26
N SER A 36 5.21 -14.20 2.14
CA SER A 36 5.55 -15.60 2.31
C SER A 36 4.34 -16.42 2.76
N ARG A 37 3.59 -15.94 3.77
CA ARG A 37 2.39 -16.60 4.27
C ARG A 37 1.26 -16.60 3.24
N SER A 38 1.09 -15.53 2.49
CA SER A 38 0.04 -15.44 1.45
C SER A 38 0.16 -16.47 0.33
N LYS A 39 1.34 -17.06 0.15
CA LYS A 39 1.60 -18.12 -0.83
C LYS A 39 1.19 -19.52 -0.35
N LYS A 40 0.90 -19.70 0.94
CA LYS A 40 0.46 -20.98 1.48
C LYS A 40 -0.82 -21.41 0.77
N ARG A 41 -0.90 -22.69 0.40
CA ARG A 41 -2.06 -23.27 -0.27
C ARG A 41 -3.24 -23.33 0.67
N ALA A 42 -4.44 -23.47 0.11
CA ALA A 42 -5.65 -23.75 0.85
C ALA A 42 -5.52 -25.06 1.63
N ASP A 43 -6.09 -25.10 2.83
CA ASP A 43 -6.19 -26.26 3.70
C ASP A 43 -7.60 -26.33 4.33
N GLY A 44 -7.80 -27.22 5.28
CA GLY A 44 -9.11 -27.41 5.94
C GLY A 44 -9.59 -26.21 6.74
N GLU A 45 -8.67 -25.38 7.26
CA GLU A 45 -8.99 -24.18 8.03
C GLU A 45 -9.21 -22.96 7.12
N PHE A 46 -8.38 -22.80 6.09
CA PHE A 46 -8.47 -21.70 5.15
C PHE A 46 -8.72 -22.23 3.72
N GLN A 47 -9.96 -22.56 3.43
CA GLN A 47 -10.36 -23.20 2.18
C GLN A 47 -10.08 -22.36 0.92
N PHE A 48 -10.06 -21.04 1.03
CA PHE A 48 -9.66 -20.09 -0.05
C PHE A 48 -8.16 -19.76 0.00
N GLY A 49 -7.40 -20.38 0.93
CA GLY A 49 -5.97 -20.14 1.16
C GLY A 49 -5.68 -18.86 1.91
N TYR A 50 -4.42 -18.60 2.13
CA TYR A 50 -3.89 -17.56 3.01
C TYR A 50 -3.63 -16.21 2.31
N GLY A 51 -4.18 -15.99 1.12
CA GLY A 51 -3.86 -14.82 0.32
C GLY A 51 -4.06 -13.46 1.03
N LYS A 52 -5.01 -13.37 1.96
CA LYS A 52 -5.29 -12.13 2.72
C LYS A 52 -4.31 -11.85 3.86
N GLU A 53 -3.44 -12.78 4.22
CA GLU A 53 -2.37 -12.59 5.22
C GLU A 53 -1.50 -11.37 4.93
N ILE A 54 -1.24 -11.08 3.66
CA ILE A 54 -0.44 -9.92 3.28
C ILE A 54 -1.06 -8.59 3.77
N TYR A 55 -2.39 -8.48 3.73
CA TYR A 55 -3.09 -7.27 4.19
C TYR A 55 -3.02 -7.14 5.72
N PHE A 56 -3.13 -8.26 6.44
CA PHE A 56 -3.04 -8.29 7.90
C PHE A 56 -1.64 -7.86 8.38
N TRP A 57 -0.57 -8.46 7.83
CA TRP A 57 0.79 -8.14 8.22
C TRP A 57 1.18 -6.70 7.86
N THR A 58 0.74 -6.23 6.70
CA THR A 58 0.93 -4.82 6.31
C THR A 58 0.17 -3.87 7.25
N LEU A 59 -1.08 -4.21 7.63
CA LEU A 59 -1.84 -3.38 8.58
C LEU A 59 -1.14 -3.30 9.95
N LEU A 60 -0.60 -4.42 10.44
CA LEU A 60 0.12 -4.46 11.70
C LEU A 60 1.35 -3.54 11.68
N SER A 61 2.10 -3.51 10.56
CA SER A 61 3.25 -2.60 10.42
C SER A 61 2.83 -1.14 10.40
N VAL A 62 1.74 -0.81 9.71
CA VAL A 62 1.22 0.57 9.62
C VAL A 62 0.68 1.04 10.97
N LEU A 63 0.05 0.16 11.75
CA LEU A 63 -0.36 0.46 13.12
C LEU A 63 0.84 0.74 14.02
N ALA A 64 1.89 -0.08 13.94
CA ALA A 64 3.13 0.16 14.68
C ALA A 64 3.76 1.52 14.29
N MET A 65 3.77 1.85 13.00
CA MET A 65 4.27 3.14 12.52
C MET A 65 3.46 4.32 13.08
N PHE A 66 2.13 4.22 13.09
CA PHE A 66 1.24 5.24 13.62
C PHE A 66 1.42 5.42 15.14
N PHE A 67 1.30 4.34 15.90
CA PHE A 67 1.30 4.42 17.36
C PHE A 67 2.69 4.63 17.98
N VAL A 68 3.73 4.12 17.34
CA VAL A 68 5.10 4.24 17.88
C VAL A 68 5.84 5.40 17.21
N THR A 69 6.08 5.31 15.90
CA THR A 69 6.96 6.27 15.22
C THR A 69 6.39 7.67 15.18
N ALA A 70 5.11 7.82 14.80
CA ALA A 70 4.48 9.14 14.75
C ALA A 70 4.35 9.74 16.16
N THR A 71 3.90 8.95 17.14
CA THR A 71 3.74 9.42 18.52
C THR A 71 5.08 9.84 19.12
N LEU A 72 6.13 9.05 18.99
CA LEU A 72 7.45 9.41 19.51
C LEU A 72 8.00 10.66 18.83
N SER A 73 7.87 10.80 17.51
CA SER A 73 8.30 12.01 16.80
C SER A 73 7.55 13.27 17.29
N ILE A 74 6.23 13.16 17.50
CA ILE A 74 5.43 14.27 18.03
C ILE A 74 5.84 14.61 19.48
N VAL A 75 5.99 13.61 20.35
CA VAL A 75 6.35 13.82 21.77
C VAL A 75 7.74 14.42 21.88
N PHE A 76 8.72 13.90 21.17
CA PHE A 76 10.07 14.44 21.20
C PHE A 76 10.12 15.86 20.60
N GLY A 77 9.39 16.10 19.50
CA GLY A 77 9.27 17.42 18.91
C GLY A 77 8.66 18.43 19.87
N TYR A 78 7.55 18.08 20.54
CA TYR A 78 6.90 18.91 21.54
C TYR A 78 7.82 19.20 22.73
N ASN A 79 8.49 18.20 23.27
CA ASN A 79 9.43 18.38 24.37
C ASN A 79 10.58 19.32 23.99
N ARG A 80 11.09 19.23 22.77
CA ARG A 80 12.15 20.11 22.26
C ARG A 80 11.70 21.57 22.15
N ILE A 81 10.44 21.82 21.84
CA ILE A 81 9.88 23.18 21.80
C ILE A 81 9.81 23.79 23.19
N ILE A 82 9.41 22.98 24.20
CA ILE A 82 9.29 23.46 25.61
C ILE A 82 10.67 23.61 26.25
N LYS A 83 11.56 22.65 26.02
CA LYS A 83 12.91 22.62 26.57
C LYS A 83 13.92 22.58 25.40
N PRO A 84 14.26 23.74 24.83
CA PRO A 84 15.22 23.80 23.74
C PRO A 84 16.62 23.40 24.26
N GLU A 85 17.23 22.44 23.59
CA GLU A 85 18.59 21.99 23.84
C GLU A 85 19.49 22.32 22.66
N PRO A 86 20.77 22.62 22.87
CA PRO A 86 21.67 22.97 21.78
C PRO A 86 21.86 21.81 20.82
N ILE A 87 21.82 22.12 19.51
CA ILE A 87 22.22 21.22 18.45
C ILE A 87 23.72 21.38 18.25
N ILE A 88 24.43 20.28 18.22
CA ILE A 88 25.86 20.24 17.99
C ILE A 88 26.16 19.60 16.62
N ASN A 89 27.36 19.82 16.10
CA ASN A 89 27.79 19.22 14.83
C ASN A 89 26.82 19.45 13.66
N THR A 90 26.31 20.66 13.51
CA THR A 90 25.32 21.04 12.47
C THR A 90 25.67 20.62 11.03
N PRO A 91 26.96 20.56 10.58
CA PRO A 91 27.30 20.05 9.25
C PRO A 91 26.90 18.57 9.05
N PHE A 92 27.03 17.75 10.09
CA PHE A 92 26.60 16.33 10.02
C PHE A 92 25.07 16.20 9.93
N MET A 93 24.32 17.08 10.62
CA MET A 93 22.87 17.14 10.51
C MET A 93 22.46 17.47 9.06
N PHE A 94 23.04 18.50 8.47
CA PHE A 94 22.75 18.85 7.09
C PHE A 94 23.08 17.73 6.10
N ALA A 95 24.27 17.13 6.23
CA ALA A 95 24.69 16.01 5.40
C ALA A 95 23.74 14.82 5.54
N GLY A 96 23.32 14.49 6.77
CA GLY A 96 22.35 13.42 7.04
C GLY A 96 21.00 13.67 6.38
N LEU A 97 20.45 14.88 6.52
CA LEU A 97 19.17 15.27 5.88
C LEU A 97 19.26 15.30 4.34
N ALA A 98 20.37 15.81 3.80
CA ALA A 98 20.58 15.84 2.35
C ALA A 98 20.66 14.42 1.75
N VAL A 99 21.38 13.51 2.41
CA VAL A 99 21.45 12.10 2.01
C VAL A 99 20.08 11.43 2.15
N ALA A 100 19.37 11.65 3.26
CA ALA A 100 18.02 11.11 3.46
C ALA A 100 17.06 11.60 2.37
N PHE A 101 17.07 12.90 2.07
CA PHE A 101 16.24 13.48 1.01
C PHE A 101 16.57 12.90 -0.37
N ALA A 102 17.84 12.80 -0.72
CA ALA A 102 18.28 12.26 -2.01
C ALA A 102 17.88 10.79 -2.18
N THR A 103 18.13 9.96 -1.15
CA THR A 103 17.80 8.52 -1.19
C THR A 103 16.30 8.27 -1.22
N ASN A 104 15.52 8.95 -0.38
CA ASN A 104 14.07 8.82 -0.35
C ASN A 104 13.42 9.35 -1.63
N SER A 105 13.90 10.48 -2.18
CA SER A 105 13.42 11.02 -3.46
C SER A 105 13.70 10.06 -4.61
N TYR A 106 14.88 9.46 -4.65
CA TYR A 106 15.20 8.44 -5.66
C TYR A 106 14.31 7.20 -5.52
N ALA A 107 14.11 6.68 -4.32
CA ALA A 107 13.21 5.56 -4.05
C ALA A 107 11.76 5.92 -4.46
N CYS A 108 11.27 7.11 -4.11
CA CYS A 108 9.95 7.60 -4.47
C CYS A 108 9.75 7.64 -5.99
N LEU A 109 10.70 8.17 -6.74
CA LEU A 109 10.66 8.18 -8.21
C LEU A 109 10.59 6.77 -8.80
N LEU A 110 11.36 5.82 -8.24
CA LEU A 110 11.33 4.42 -8.68
C LEU A 110 9.98 3.75 -8.38
N SER A 111 9.44 3.97 -7.19
CA SER A 111 8.14 3.40 -6.77
C SER A 111 6.99 3.96 -7.60
N ILE A 112 6.97 5.27 -7.86
CA ILE A 112 5.99 5.91 -8.76
C ILE A 112 6.12 5.35 -10.18
N LYS A 113 7.35 5.21 -10.70
CA LYS A 113 7.59 4.64 -12.03
C LYS A 113 7.08 3.20 -12.14
N ARG A 114 7.32 2.37 -11.12
CA ARG A 114 6.80 0.99 -11.04
C ARG A 114 5.27 0.98 -11.01
N LEU A 115 4.65 1.85 -10.20
CA LEU A 115 3.20 1.98 -10.10
C LEU A 115 2.57 2.34 -11.46
N CYS A 116 3.10 3.35 -12.14
CA CYS A 116 2.61 3.79 -13.45
C CYS A 116 2.82 2.74 -14.55
N LYS A 117 3.98 2.06 -14.55
CA LYS A 117 4.29 1.00 -15.52
C LYS A 117 3.32 -0.17 -15.40
N ASN A 118 3.02 -0.60 -14.19
CA ASN A 118 2.12 -1.73 -13.94
C ASN A 118 0.68 -1.43 -14.42
N MET A 119 0.27 -0.17 -14.38
CA MET A 119 -1.08 0.24 -14.78
C MET A 119 -1.16 0.77 -16.21
N ASN A 120 -0.03 0.86 -16.92
CA ASN A 120 0.07 1.47 -18.26
C ASN A 120 -0.64 2.85 -18.33
N SER A 121 -0.49 3.65 -17.29
CA SER A 121 -1.12 4.95 -17.13
C SER A 121 -0.08 6.00 -16.77
N LYS A 122 -0.24 7.21 -17.33
CA LYS A 122 0.58 8.38 -16.98
C LYS A 122 0.05 9.15 -15.75
N ASN A 123 -1.17 8.85 -15.31
CA ASN A 123 -1.79 9.50 -14.17
C ASN A 123 -1.47 8.71 -12.88
N ILE A 124 -0.62 9.28 -12.01
CA ILE A 124 -0.15 8.66 -10.77
C ILE A 124 -1.34 8.32 -9.86
N TRP A 125 -2.28 9.24 -9.67
CA TRP A 125 -3.45 9.04 -8.82
C TRP A 125 -4.32 7.90 -9.31
N GLN A 126 -4.58 7.85 -10.61
CA GLN A 126 -5.34 6.76 -11.23
C GLN A 126 -4.62 5.41 -11.08
N SER A 127 -3.30 5.41 -11.26
CA SER A 127 -2.47 4.21 -11.09
C SER A 127 -2.51 3.71 -9.66
N PHE A 128 -2.39 4.63 -8.68
CA PHE A 128 -2.50 4.30 -7.26
C PHE A 128 -3.88 3.71 -6.91
N MET A 129 -4.97 4.37 -7.29
CA MET A 129 -6.32 3.91 -6.94
C MET A 129 -6.67 2.56 -7.58
N ARG A 130 -6.22 2.30 -8.81
CA ARG A 130 -6.54 1.07 -9.56
C ARG A 130 -5.61 -0.09 -9.27
N SER A 131 -4.41 0.14 -8.76
CA SER A 131 -3.45 -0.94 -8.48
C SER A 131 -4.00 -1.89 -7.41
N ALA A 132 -3.87 -3.18 -7.65
CA ALA A 132 -4.18 -4.24 -6.70
C ALA A 132 -2.94 -4.74 -5.94
N LEU A 133 -1.74 -4.30 -6.36
CA LEU A 133 -0.45 -4.65 -5.74
C LEU A 133 -0.26 -3.82 -4.47
N ILE A 134 -0.64 -4.39 -3.34
CA ILE A 134 -0.54 -3.70 -2.05
C ILE A 134 0.91 -3.38 -1.70
N GLU A 135 1.86 -4.23 -2.11
CA GLU A 135 3.28 -4.03 -1.88
C GLU A 135 3.79 -2.77 -2.57
N VAL A 136 3.39 -2.56 -3.83
CA VAL A 136 3.82 -1.38 -4.61
C VAL A 136 3.16 -0.11 -4.07
N LYS A 137 1.89 -0.20 -3.66
CA LYS A 137 1.19 0.92 -3.02
C LYS A 137 1.85 1.33 -1.72
N THR A 138 2.08 0.35 -0.82
CA THR A 138 2.72 0.60 0.47
C THR A 138 4.10 1.22 0.28
N ALA A 139 4.94 0.65 -0.59
CA ALA A 139 6.25 1.20 -0.90
C ALA A 139 6.16 2.64 -1.41
N SER A 140 5.22 2.94 -2.34
CA SER A 140 5.07 4.29 -2.88
C SER A 140 4.66 5.32 -1.82
N VAL A 141 3.82 4.95 -0.85
CA VAL A 141 3.42 5.84 0.25
C VAL A 141 4.56 6.03 1.23
N LEU A 142 5.30 4.97 1.59
CA LEU A 142 6.47 5.06 2.48
C LEU A 142 7.57 5.94 1.89
N ASP A 143 7.91 5.75 0.61
CA ASP A 143 8.93 6.54 -0.07
C ASP A 143 8.52 8.01 -0.19
N LEU A 144 7.23 8.30 -0.46
CA LEU A 144 6.69 9.66 -0.46
C LEU A 144 6.75 10.29 0.93
N MET A 145 6.35 9.53 1.96
CA MET A 145 6.41 9.97 3.35
C MET A 145 7.85 10.32 3.76
N GLY A 146 8.82 9.45 3.41
CA GLY A 146 10.23 9.69 3.68
C GLY A 146 10.79 10.92 2.96
N THR A 147 10.38 11.12 1.70
CA THR A 147 10.78 12.32 0.94
C THR A 147 10.23 13.60 1.58
N LEU A 148 8.96 13.61 1.97
CA LEU A 148 8.33 14.76 2.63
C LEU A 148 8.94 15.03 4.02
N SER A 149 9.22 13.98 4.80
CA SER A 149 9.86 14.12 6.10
C SER A 149 11.24 14.75 6.00
N ALA A 150 12.09 14.24 5.11
CA ALA A 150 13.42 14.81 4.91
C ALA A 150 13.34 16.25 4.37
N PHE A 151 12.39 16.57 3.51
CA PHE A 151 12.13 17.91 3.02
C PHE A 151 11.76 18.88 4.15
N PHE A 152 10.81 18.50 5.01
CA PHE A 152 10.44 19.31 6.17
C PHE A 152 11.60 19.43 7.17
N GLY A 153 12.40 18.36 7.33
CA GLY A 153 13.61 18.40 8.13
C GLY A 153 14.63 19.42 7.62
N ILE A 154 14.85 19.49 6.31
CA ILE A 154 15.74 20.49 5.70
C ILE A 154 15.20 21.91 5.90
N ILE A 155 13.89 22.13 5.73
CA ILE A 155 13.27 23.44 5.99
C ILE A 155 13.49 23.86 7.44
N ALA A 156 13.20 22.98 8.39
CA ALA A 156 13.40 23.25 9.81
C ALA A 156 14.88 23.57 10.13
N PHE A 157 15.81 22.85 9.52
CA PHE A 157 17.23 23.10 9.64
C PHE A 157 17.65 24.49 9.09
N ILE A 158 17.15 24.87 7.91
CA ILE A 158 17.44 26.19 7.31
C ILE A 158 16.92 27.30 8.20
N ILE A 159 15.70 27.20 8.71
CA ILE A 159 15.11 28.20 9.61
C ILE A 159 15.93 28.28 10.91
N PHE A 160 16.33 27.14 11.48
CA PHE A 160 17.21 27.09 12.63
C PHE A 160 18.55 27.82 12.35
N MET A 161 19.18 27.59 11.20
CA MET A 161 20.42 28.25 10.83
C MET A 161 20.28 29.79 10.68
N LEU A 162 19.11 30.26 10.25
CA LEU A 162 18.83 31.68 10.06
C LEU A 162 18.46 32.39 11.37
N THR A 163 17.80 31.69 12.29
CA THR A 163 17.28 32.30 13.53
C THR A 163 18.14 32.01 14.76
N GLY A 164 18.92 30.95 14.75
CA GLY A 164 19.66 30.45 15.91
C GLY A 164 18.79 29.81 16.99
N ASP A 165 17.47 29.68 16.78
CA ASP A 165 16.55 29.12 17.78
C ASP A 165 16.38 27.61 17.60
N TYR A 166 16.81 26.84 18.59
CA TYR A 166 16.74 25.38 18.64
C TYR A 166 15.30 24.82 18.64
N ARG A 167 14.29 25.64 18.89
CA ARG A 167 12.87 25.23 18.83
C ARG A 167 12.46 24.78 17.44
N TYR A 168 13.10 25.29 16.39
CA TYR A 168 12.78 24.88 15.02
C TYR A 168 13.11 23.42 14.73
N ASP A 169 14.06 22.81 15.42
CA ASP A 169 14.29 21.37 15.39
C ASP A 169 13.08 20.61 15.97
N GLY A 170 12.48 21.13 17.04
CA GLY A 170 11.24 20.58 17.60
C GLY A 170 10.03 20.72 16.67
N TYR A 171 9.84 21.88 16.03
CA TYR A 171 8.78 22.07 15.03
C TYR A 171 8.95 21.15 13.83
N GLY A 172 10.18 20.97 13.34
CA GLY A 172 10.50 20.04 12.28
C GLY A 172 10.10 18.60 12.62
N ALA A 173 10.51 18.13 13.80
CA ALA A 173 10.17 16.78 14.27
C ALA A 173 8.64 16.60 14.47
N LEU A 174 7.94 17.63 14.96
CA LEU A 174 6.49 17.62 15.11
C LEU A 174 5.79 17.50 13.75
N ILE A 175 6.21 18.27 12.76
CA ILE A 175 5.67 18.22 11.39
C ILE A 175 5.94 16.84 10.76
N ILE A 176 7.13 16.28 10.95
CA ILE A 176 7.48 14.91 10.51
C ILE A 176 6.55 13.89 11.17
N GLY A 177 6.33 13.97 12.48
CA GLY A 177 5.41 13.08 13.19
C GLY A 177 3.98 13.15 12.68
N ILE A 178 3.47 14.35 12.40
CA ILE A 178 2.14 14.56 11.79
C ILE A 178 2.10 13.98 10.38
N ASN A 179 3.14 14.19 9.56
CA ASN A 179 3.23 13.61 8.23
C ASN A 179 3.15 12.08 8.28
N ILE A 180 3.91 11.44 9.19
CA ILE A 180 3.88 9.99 9.41
C ILE A 180 2.47 9.54 9.81
N ALA A 181 1.83 10.23 10.75
CA ALA A 181 0.47 9.91 11.20
C ALA A 181 -0.54 9.98 10.03
N CYS A 182 -0.53 11.06 9.26
CA CYS A 182 -1.43 11.24 8.11
C CYS A 182 -1.24 10.13 7.06
N MET A 183 0.00 9.82 6.69
CA MET A 183 0.29 8.78 5.70
C MET A 183 -0.05 7.38 6.20
N SER A 184 0.14 7.11 7.48
CA SER A 184 -0.31 5.87 8.13
C SER A 184 -1.83 5.71 8.04
N VAL A 185 -2.59 6.77 8.30
CA VAL A 185 -4.06 6.74 8.17
C VAL A 185 -4.49 6.46 6.73
N VAL A 186 -3.83 7.07 5.74
CA VAL A 186 -4.11 6.80 4.31
C VAL A 186 -3.90 5.30 4.00
N LEU A 187 -2.79 4.71 4.46
CA LEU A 187 -2.53 3.28 4.29
C LEU A 187 -3.54 2.40 5.03
N MET A 188 -3.94 2.76 6.26
CA MET A 188 -4.95 2.01 7.02
C MET A 188 -6.29 1.97 6.29
N ILE A 189 -6.75 3.10 5.73
CA ILE A 189 -8.00 3.19 4.98
C ILE A 189 -7.93 2.28 3.74
N GLU A 190 -6.81 2.31 3.02
CA GLU A 190 -6.63 1.46 1.84
C GLU A 190 -6.61 -0.03 2.21
N LEU A 191 -5.85 -0.42 3.22
CA LEU A 191 -5.78 -1.81 3.71
C LEU A 191 -7.13 -2.33 4.21
N ARG A 192 -7.86 -1.50 4.97
CA ARG A 192 -9.23 -1.82 5.39
C ARG A 192 -10.11 -2.18 4.19
N SER A 193 -10.00 -1.44 3.08
CA SER A 193 -10.82 -1.71 1.90
C SER A 193 -10.55 -3.09 1.31
N PHE A 194 -9.28 -3.55 1.27
CA PHE A 194 -8.92 -4.89 0.80
C PHE A 194 -9.38 -6.00 1.76
N ILE A 195 -9.24 -5.78 3.07
CA ILE A 195 -9.70 -6.74 4.09
C ILE A 195 -11.21 -6.89 4.02
N ALA A 196 -11.95 -5.77 3.84
CA ALA A 196 -13.41 -5.75 3.73
C ALA A 196 -13.95 -6.33 2.41
N GLY A 197 -13.08 -6.64 1.44
CA GLY A 197 -13.51 -7.28 0.20
C GLY A 197 -13.62 -6.35 -1.01
N LYS A 198 -12.66 -5.44 -1.17
CA LYS A 198 -12.58 -4.54 -2.33
C LYS A 198 -12.76 -5.30 -3.64
N SER A 199 -13.63 -4.79 -4.51
CA SER A 199 -13.85 -5.28 -5.87
C SER A 199 -12.70 -4.92 -6.81
N VAL A 200 -12.58 -5.65 -7.93
CA VAL A 200 -11.66 -5.31 -9.02
C VAL A 200 -12.08 -4.01 -9.72
N SER A 201 -11.21 -3.49 -10.57
CA SER A 201 -11.48 -2.25 -11.30
C SER A 201 -12.70 -2.39 -12.23
N SER A 202 -13.43 -1.29 -12.44
CA SER A 202 -14.55 -1.25 -13.39
C SER A 202 -14.15 -1.69 -14.81
N GLN A 203 -12.88 -1.48 -15.19
CA GLN A 203 -12.38 -1.95 -16.48
C GLN A 203 -12.29 -3.48 -16.51
N THR A 204 -11.82 -4.11 -15.43
CA THR A 204 -11.79 -5.58 -15.32
C THR A 204 -13.19 -6.16 -15.34
N ILE A 205 -14.16 -5.53 -14.65
CA ILE A 205 -15.57 -5.95 -14.68
C ILE A 205 -16.13 -5.89 -16.11
N LYS A 206 -15.85 -4.82 -16.87
CA LYS A 206 -16.24 -4.71 -18.27
C LYS A 206 -15.66 -5.83 -19.13
N THR A 207 -14.37 -6.15 -18.93
CA THR A 207 -13.71 -7.26 -19.65
C THR A 207 -14.36 -8.61 -19.29
N ILE A 208 -14.66 -8.87 -18.01
CA ILE A 208 -15.37 -10.08 -17.56
C ILE A 208 -16.71 -10.18 -18.30
N LYS A 209 -17.50 -9.10 -18.31
CA LYS A 209 -18.81 -9.07 -18.98
C LYS A 209 -18.70 -9.33 -20.48
N GLN A 210 -17.72 -8.72 -21.15
CA GLN A 210 -17.48 -8.93 -22.58
C GLN A 210 -17.12 -10.39 -22.91
N VAL A 211 -16.20 -10.99 -22.14
CA VAL A 211 -15.81 -12.38 -22.33
C VAL A 211 -16.98 -13.33 -22.05
N ALA A 212 -17.77 -13.06 -21.03
CA ALA A 212 -18.93 -13.89 -20.70
C ALA A 212 -19.97 -13.85 -21.83
N LEU A 213 -20.33 -12.66 -22.32
CA LEU A 213 -21.29 -12.50 -23.42
C LEU A 213 -20.78 -13.04 -24.77
N ALA A 214 -19.46 -13.12 -24.96
CA ALA A 214 -18.86 -13.73 -26.15
C ALA A 214 -18.83 -15.27 -26.06
N THR A 215 -19.12 -15.86 -24.90
CA THR A 215 -19.15 -17.32 -24.73
C THR A 215 -20.43 -17.89 -25.28
N ARG A 216 -20.32 -18.88 -26.19
CA ARG A 216 -21.45 -19.52 -26.83
C ARG A 216 -22.38 -20.15 -25.80
N GLY A 217 -23.67 -19.83 -25.86
CA GLY A 217 -24.68 -20.35 -24.95
C GLY A 217 -25.04 -19.40 -23.81
N VAL A 218 -24.24 -18.37 -23.53
CA VAL A 218 -24.57 -17.31 -22.57
C VAL A 218 -25.46 -16.28 -23.28
N ARG A 219 -26.67 -16.05 -22.78
CA ARG A 219 -27.62 -15.03 -23.28
C ARG A 219 -27.42 -13.68 -22.63
N GLY A 220 -27.11 -13.69 -21.34
CA GLY A 220 -26.98 -12.48 -20.53
C GLY A 220 -26.07 -12.66 -19.33
N VAL A 221 -25.70 -11.53 -18.73
CA VAL A 221 -24.97 -11.47 -17.46
C VAL A 221 -25.75 -10.52 -16.56
N SER A 222 -26.36 -11.08 -15.51
CA SER A 222 -27.25 -10.36 -14.59
C SER A 222 -26.45 -9.63 -13.52
N ASP A 223 -25.48 -10.33 -12.88
CA ASP A 223 -24.62 -9.73 -11.85
C ASP A 223 -23.17 -10.22 -11.93
N ILE A 224 -22.24 -9.39 -11.45
CA ILE A 224 -20.82 -9.70 -11.36
C ILE A 224 -20.29 -9.20 -10.02
N ARG A 225 -19.97 -10.12 -9.13
CA ARG A 225 -19.35 -9.83 -7.83
C ARG A 225 -17.91 -10.30 -7.82
N THR A 226 -17.03 -9.45 -7.36
CA THR A 226 -15.60 -9.77 -7.27
C THR A 226 -15.03 -9.34 -5.93
N MET A 227 -14.04 -10.07 -5.43
CA MET A 227 -13.36 -9.76 -4.19
C MET A 227 -11.91 -10.16 -4.26
N TYR A 228 -10.98 -9.26 -3.92
CA TYR A 228 -9.57 -9.60 -3.81
C TYR A 228 -9.31 -10.62 -2.70
N GLN A 229 -8.54 -11.66 -3.03
CA GLN A 229 -8.14 -12.76 -2.14
C GLN A 229 -6.64 -12.76 -1.85
N GLY A 230 -5.95 -11.66 -2.12
CA GLY A 230 -4.52 -11.47 -1.95
C GLY A 230 -3.98 -10.49 -2.98
N SER A 231 -2.66 -10.37 -3.07
CA SER A 231 -2.02 -9.49 -4.05
C SER A 231 -2.42 -9.91 -5.47
N GLU A 232 -3.07 -9.01 -6.20
CA GLU A 232 -3.63 -9.15 -7.55
C GLU A 232 -4.66 -10.27 -7.76
N LYS A 233 -4.75 -11.28 -6.90
CA LYS A 233 -5.66 -12.42 -7.09
C LYS A 233 -7.03 -12.12 -6.54
N PHE A 234 -8.07 -12.48 -7.30
CA PHE A 234 -9.44 -12.24 -6.88
C PHE A 234 -10.35 -13.46 -7.16
N MET A 235 -11.46 -13.49 -6.44
CA MET A 235 -12.57 -14.40 -6.63
C MET A 235 -13.64 -13.70 -7.47
N LEU A 236 -14.23 -14.42 -8.40
CA LEU A 236 -15.33 -14.00 -9.25
C LEU A 236 -16.56 -14.85 -8.99
N ASN A 237 -17.66 -14.21 -8.65
CA ASN A 237 -19.01 -14.78 -8.76
C ASN A 237 -19.73 -14.07 -9.91
N ILE A 238 -20.31 -14.83 -10.83
CA ILE A 238 -20.97 -14.33 -12.01
C ILE A 238 -22.32 -15.04 -12.20
N ASP A 239 -23.38 -14.26 -12.33
CA ASP A 239 -24.74 -14.74 -12.57
C ASP A 239 -25.02 -14.59 -14.06
N ILE A 240 -25.33 -15.72 -14.72
CA ILE A 240 -25.57 -15.77 -16.17
C ILE A 240 -26.97 -16.28 -16.48
N THR A 241 -27.55 -15.79 -17.56
CA THR A 241 -28.78 -16.33 -18.14
C THR A 241 -28.42 -17.20 -19.37
N VAL A 242 -29.04 -18.34 -19.46
CA VAL A 242 -28.92 -19.28 -20.57
C VAL A 242 -30.31 -19.54 -21.20
N ASN A 243 -30.40 -20.41 -22.19
CA ASN A 243 -31.69 -20.77 -22.77
C ASN A 243 -32.39 -21.82 -21.90
N ASP A 244 -33.66 -21.61 -21.61
CA ASP A 244 -34.51 -22.50 -20.77
C ASP A 244 -34.69 -23.91 -21.35
N SER A 245 -34.49 -24.06 -22.67
CA SER A 245 -34.60 -25.35 -23.37
C SER A 245 -33.36 -26.24 -23.25
N LEU A 246 -32.29 -25.80 -22.57
CA LEU A 246 -31.04 -26.54 -22.45
C LEU A 246 -31.14 -27.62 -21.37
N THR A 247 -30.53 -28.75 -21.65
CA THR A 247 -30.37 -29.83 -20.66
C THR A 247 -29.30 -29.46 -19.61
N ALA A 248 -29.37 -30.08 -18.45
CA ALA A 248 -28.36 -29.86 -17.39
C ALA A 248 -26.93 -30.16 -17.88
N HIS A 249 -26.77 -31.12 -18.78
CA HIS A 249 -25.46 -31.44 -19.39
C HIS A 249 -24.94 -30.30 -20.26
N GLU A 250 -25.80 -29.74 -21.13
CA GLU A 250 -25.42 -28.61 -22.00
C GLU A 250 -25.06 -27.37 -21.19
N ILE A 251 -25.82 -27.10 -20.11
CA ILE A 251 -25.50 -26.01 -19.18
C ILE A 251 -24.14 -26.23 -18.55
N GLY A 252 -23.83 -27.44 -18.11
CA GLY A 252 -22.51 -27.79 -17.57
C GLY A 252 -21.36 -27.47 -18.54
N VAL A 253 -21.52 -27.83 -19.82
CA VAL A 253 -20.54 -27.55 -20.88
C VAL A 253 -20.37 -26.03 -21.09
N ILE A 254 -21.46 -25.25 -21.06
CA ILE A 254 -21.41 -23.78 -21.17
C ILE A 254 -20.64 -23.18 -19.98
N ILE A 255 -20.92 -23.63 -18.76
CA ILE A 255 -20.23 -23.15 -17.54
C ILE A 255 -18.73 -23.44 -17.61
N ASP A 256 -18.35 -24.66 -18.00
CA ASP A 256 -16.94 -25.03 -18.11
C ASP A 256 -16.21 -24.23 -19.23
N THR A 257 -16.87 -24.03 -20.37
CA THR A 257 -16.35 -23.19 -21.45
C THR A 257 -16.18 -21.74 -20.99
N LEU A 258 -17.17 -21.19 -20.27
CA LEU A 258 -17.12 -19.85 -19.71
C LEU A 258 -15.94 -19.69 -18.73
N LYS A 259 -15.73 -20.66 -17.81
CA LYS A 259 -14.61 -20.66 -16.87
C LYS A 259 -13.27 -20.65 -17.60
N VAL A 260 -13.10 -21.50 -18.62
CA VAL A 260 -11.88 -21.55 -19.42
C VAL A 260 -11.62 -20.22 -20.15
N ASN A 261 -12.65 -19.64 -20.78
CA ASN A 261 -12.54 -18.37 -21.49
C ASN A 261 -12.16 -17.23 -20.53
N LEU A 262 -12.81 -17.14 -19.36
CA LEU A 262 -12.52 -16.13 -18.35
C LEU A 262 -11.08 -16.28 -17.79
N MET A 263 -10.65 -17.50 -17.45
CA MET A 263 -9.30 -17.75 -16.94
C MET A 263 -8.22 -17.47 -17.99
N SER A 264 -8.48 -17.73 -19.25
CA SER A 264 -7.54 -17.43 -20.34
C SER A 264 -7.41 -15.93 -20.62
N ALA A 265 -8.52 -15.19 -20.54
CA ALA A 265 -8.54 -13.76 -20.78
C ALA A 265 -8.01 -12.94 -19.58
N ILE A 266 -8.20 -13.44 -18.35
CA ILE A 266 -7.89 -12.72 -17.11
C ILE A 266 -7.11 -13.64 -16.17
N LYS A 267 -5.78 -13.54 -16.21
CA LYS A 267 -4.85 -14.43 -15.48
C LYS A 267 -4.94 -14.35 -13.94
N ASN A 268 -5.55 -13.31 -13.41
CA ASN A 268 -5.57 -13.05 -11.97
C ASN A 268 -6.80 -13.63 -11.25
N ILE A 269 -7.68 -14.31 -11.96
CA ILE A 269 -8.83 -15.00 -11.36
C ILE A 269 -8.31 -16.26 -10.65
N ARG A 270 -8.64 -16.39 -9.36
CA ARG A 270 -8.26 -17.56 -8.55
C ARG A 270 -9.40 -18.57 -8.41
N TYR A 271 -10.61 -18.08 -8.25
CA TYR A 271 -11.84 -18.87 -8.11
C TYR A 271 -12.93 -18.24 -8.95
N ILE A 272 -13.70 -19.08 -9.64
CA ILE A 272 -14.89 -18.67 -10.39
C ILE A 272 -16.05 -19.49 -9.91
N GLN A 273 -17.09 -18.84 -9.45
CA GLN A 273 -18.41 -19.39 -9.20
C GLN A 273 -19.34 -18.85 -10.27
N VAL A 274 -20.12 -19.72 -10.88
CA VAL A 274 -21.11 -19.36 -11.88
C VAL A 274 -22.46 -19.79 -11.33
N GLU A 275 -23.38 -18.86 -11.25
CA GLU A 275 -24.76 -19.07 -10.86
C GLU A 275 -25.67 -18.85 -12.09
N LEU A 276 -26.76 -19.57 -12.12
CA LEU A 276 -27.79 -19.41 -13.16
C LEU A 276 -28.87 -18.47 -12.63
N ASP A 277 -29.16 -17.45 -13.39
CA ASP A 277 -30.27 -16.54 -13.13
C ASP A 277 -31.43 -16.91 -14.08
N ASN A 278 -32.64 -17.01 -13.50
CA ASN A 278 -33.84 -17.41 -14.24
C ASN A 278 -34.45 -16.23 -15.03
#